data_09b9824a2da49622435f5a91cca71721
#
_entry.id   09b9824a2da49622435f5a91cca71721
#
_cell.length_a   1.000
_cell.length_b   1.000
_cell.length_c   1.000
_cell.angle_alpha   90.00
_cell.angle_beta   90.00
_cell.angle_gamma   90.00
#
_symmetry.space_group_name_H-M   'P 1'
#
loop_
_entity.id
_entity.type
_entity.pdbx_description
1 polymer ?
#
loop_
_entity_poly.entity_id
_entity_poly.type
_entity_poly.pdbx_seq_one_letter_code
_entity_poly.pdbx_strand_id
1 'polypeptide(L)'
;MINLWLPLLFLIIGVTLGILTDIRIPDAYSDYLSIAVLAAFDTLLGGIRAQLEKTFDDTVFLTGFFFNITLAALLAFLGVQLGVDLYLAAVFAFGVRLFRNLAIVRRILIDQKLLTKFRKK
;
A
#
# COMPACT_ATOMS: atom_id res chain seq x y z
N MET A 1 -9.86 -0.94 -18.53
CA MET A 1 -9.29 -1.65 -17.38
C MET A 1 -8.01 -1.01 -16.92
N ILE A 2 -7.93 -0.66 -15.65
CA ILE A 2 -6.71 -0.13 -15.06
C ILE A 2 -5.84 -1.32 -14.66
N ASN A 3 -4.67 -1.44 -15.29
CA ASN A 3 -3.68 -2.44 -14.91
C ASN A 3 -2.86 -1.92 -13.72
N LEU A 4 -2.23 -2.82 -12.98
CA LEU A 4 -1.30 -2.45 -11.92
C LEU A 4 -0.12 -1.62 -12.42
N TRP A 5 0.13 -1.63 -13.73
CA TRP A 5 1.16 -0.81 -14.36
C TRP A 5 0.97 0.67 -14.08
N LEU A 6 -0.28 1.15 -14.13
CA LEU A 6 -0.57 2.56 -13.95
C LEU A 6 -0.27 3.04 -12.52
N PRO A 7 -0.74 2.36 -11.45
CA PRO A 7 -0.35 2.72 -10.09
C PRO A 7 1.14 2.64 -9.84
N LEU A 8 1.81 1.61 -10.37
CA LEU A 8 3.27 1.47 -10.23
C LEU A 8 4.01 2.62 -10.92
N LEU A 9 3.57 2.98 -12.13
CA LEU A 9 4.17 4.08 -12.88
C LEU A 9 4.03 5.39 -12.12
N PHE A 10 2.83 5.68 -11.59
CA PHE A 10 2.61 6.90 -10.83
C PHE A 10 3.38 6.91 -9.51
N LEU A 11 3.55 5.75 -8.87
CA LEU A 11 4.37 5.65 -7.67
C LEU A 11 5.83 6.01 -7.98
N ILE A 12 6.38 5.46 -9.06
CA ILE A 12 7.75 5.73 -9.48
C ILE A 12 7.92 7.21 -9.81
N ILE A 13 6.97 7.79 -10.56
CA ILE A 13 6.99 9.21 -10.90
C ILE A 13 6.94 10.07 -9.63
N GLY A 14 6.05 9.74 -8.70
CA GLY A 14 5.92 10.49 -7.44
C GLY A 14 7.17 10.45 -6.59
N VAL A 15 7.77 9.28 -6.44
CA VAL A 15 9.02 9.13 -5.68
C VAL A 15 10.14 9.92 -6.34
N THR A 16 10.26 9.83 -7.67
CA THR A 16 11.29 10.55 -8.41
C THR A 16 11.13 12.06 -8.25
N LEU A 17 9.92 12.57 -8.40
CA LEU A 17 9.64 14.01 -8.21
C LEU A 17 9.91 14.45 -6.78
N GLY A 18 9.58 13.60 -5.80
CA GLY A 18 9.84 13.90 -4.40
C GLY A 18 11.32 14.01 -4.07
N ILE A 19 12.14 13.16 -4.70
CA ILE A 19 13.59 13.19 -4.51
C ILE A 19 14.21 14.41 -5.21
N LEU A 20 13.71 14.75 -6.40
CA LEU A 20 14.27 15.85 -7.20
C LEU A 20 13.85 17.23 -6.72
N THR A 21 12.75 17.34 -5.99
CA THR A 21 12.26 18.61 -5.46
C THR A 21 12.61 18.74 -3.98
N ASP A 22 12.88 19.98 -3.54
CA ASP A 22 13.16 20.27 -2.13
C ASP A 22 11.89 20.62 -1.36
N ILE A 23 10.73 20.22 -1.86
CA ILE A 23 9.47 20.45 -1.18
C ILE A 23 9.42 19.57 0.05
N ARG A 24 9.30 20.21 1.21
CA ARG A 24 9.18 19.50 2.48
C ARG A 24 7.83 19.78 3.10
N ILE A 25 7.22 18.71 3.61
CA ILE A 25 5.95 18.82 4.30
C ILE A 25 6.21 19.27 5.74
N PRO A 26 5.46 20.26 6.26
CA PRO A 26 5.62 20.68 7.67
C PRO A 26 5.46 19.50 8.63
N ASP A 27 6.22 19.52 9.71
CA ASP A 27 6.22 18.44 10.69
C ASP A 27 4.83 18.15 11.27
N ALA A 28 3.96 19.16 11.30
CA ALA A 28 2.59 19.00 11.79
C ALA A 28 1.79 17.98 10.97
N TYR A 29 2.17 17.76 9.71
CA TYR A 29 1.46 16.84 8.81
C TYR A 29 2.23 15.55 8.54
N SER A 30 3.36 15.34 9.21
CA SER A 30 4.20 14.17 8.95
C SER A 30 3.50 12.86 9.27
N ASP A 31 2.66 12.82 10.30
CA ASP A 31 1.90 11.62 10.64
C ASP A 31 0.92 11.24 9.53
N TYR A 32 0.23 12.24 8.98
CA TYR A 32 -0.71 12.02 7.86
C TYR A 32 0.01 11.49 6.62
N LEU A 33 1.17 12.07 6.32
CA LEU A 33 1.96 11.63 5.18
C LEU A 33 2.46 10.20 5.37
N SER A 34 2.95 9.88 6.56
CA SER A 34 3.43 8.52 6.88
C SER A 34 2.34 7.48 6.68
N ILE A 35 1.14 7.77 7.17
CA ILE A 35 -0.01 6.87 7.01
C ILE A 35 -0.38 6.74 5.53
N ALA A 36 -0.39 7.85 4.79
CA ALA A 36 -0.75 7.82 3.37
C ALA A 36 0.23 6.95 2.56
N VAL A 37 1.53 7.09 2.83
CA VAL A 37 2.55 6.28 2.17
C VAL A 37 2.39 4.81 2.52
N LEU A 38 2.18 4.51 3.79
CA LEU A 38 2.01 3.14 4.25
C LEU A 38 0.75 2.51 3.67
N ALA A 39 -0.36 3.27 3.62
CA ALA A 39 -1.61 2.82 3.00
C ALA A 39 -1.42 2.56 1.51
N ALA A 40 -0.64 3.40 0.84
CA ALA A 40 -0.35 3.21 -0.58
C ALA A 40 0.42 1.91 -0.82
N PHE A 41 1.45 1.63 -0.02
CA PHE A 41 2.20 0.38 -0.13
C PHE A 41 1.34 -0.83 0.20
N ASP A 42 0.52 -0.76 1.25
CA ASP A 42 -0.39 -1.84 1.60
C ASP A 42 -1.36 -2.14 0.45
N THR A 43 -1.97 -1.10 -0.12
CA THR A 43 -2.92 -1.25 -1.22
C THR A 43 -2.23 -1.82 -2.46
N LEU A 44 -1.03 -1.33 -2.75
CA LEU A 44 -0.28 -1.80 -3.91
C LEU A 44 0.07 -3.29 -3.78
N LEU A 45 0.57 -3.71 -2.64
CA LEU A 45 0.89 -5.12 -2.41
C LEU A 45 -0.35 -5.99 -2.38
N GLY A 46 -1.45 -5.47 -1.83
CA GLY A 46 -2.74 -6.16 -1.90
C GLY A 46 -3.24 -6.32 -3.33
N GLY A 47 -3.03 -5.30 -4.17
CA GLY A 47 -3.36 -5.36 -5.59
C GLY A 47 -2.50 -6.36 -6.34
N ILE A 48 -1.19 -6.39 -6.06
CA ILE A 48 -0.29 -7.38 -6.68
C ILE A 48 -0.72 -8.79 -6.29
N ARG A 49 -1.03 -9.00 -5.02
CA ARG A 49 -1.53 -10.29 -4.54
C ARG A 49 -2.80 -10.70 -5.29
N ALA A 50 -3.77 -9.79 -5.40
CA ALA A 50 -5.02 -10.06 -6.10
C ALA A 50 -4.79 -10.36 -7.57
N GLN A 51 -3.86 -9.65 -8.21
CA GLN A 51 -3.50 -9.91 -9.60
C GLN A 51 -2.93 -11.32 -9.77
N LEU A 52 -2.07 -11.75 -8.85
CA LEU A 52 -1.49 -13.10 -8.89
C LEU A 52 -2.53 -14.18 -8.58
N GLU A 53 -3.51 -13.88 -7.75
CA GLU A 53 -4.61 -14.79 -7.44
C GLU A 53 -5.74 -14.72 -8.48
N LYS A 54 -5.61 -13.84 -9.48
CA LYS A 54 -6.60 -13.63 -10.55
C LYS A 54 -7.93 -13.10 -10.03
N THR A 55 -7.88 -12.35 -8.94
CA THR A 55 -9.07 -11.76 -8.31
C THR A 55 -9.02 -10.23 -8.30
N PHE A 56 -8.14 -9.64 -9.10
CA PHE A 56 -7.97 -8.18 -9.14
C PHE A 56 -9.20 -7.51 -9.72
N ASP A 57 -9.69 -6.48 -9.02
CA ASP A 57 -10.83 -5.67 -9.43
C ASP A 57 -10.46 -4.21 -9.26
N ASP A 58 -10.54 -3.44 -10.35
CA ASP A 58 -10.17 -2.02 -10.37
C ASP A 58 -10.97 -1.21 -9.34
N THR A 59 -12.26 -1.46 -9.25
CA THR A 59 -13.15 -0.72 -8.35
C THR A 59 -12.81 -1.01 -6.90
N VAL A 60 -12.61 -2.29 -6.57
CA VAL A 60 -12.22 -2.69 -5.20
C VAL A 60 -10.87 -2.08 -4.84
N PHE A 61 -9.92 -2.09 -5.77
CA PHE A 61 -8.58 -1.53 -5.54
C PHE A 61 -8.65 -0.04 -5.24
N LEU A 62 -9.32 0.73 -6.11
CA LEU A 62 -9.38 2.19 -5.97
C LEU A 62 -10.21 2.61 -4.76
N THR A 63 -11.37 2.01 -4.56
CA THR A 63 -12.23 2.36 -3.43
C THR A 63 -11.60 1.97 -2.11
N GLY A 64 -10.92 0.82 -2.07
CA GLY A 64 -10.20 0.38 -0.87
C GLY A 64 -9.07 1.32 -0.50
N PHE A 65 -8.31 1.78 -1.51
CA PHE A 65 -7.21 2.73 -1.30
C PHE A 65 -7.72 4.02 -0.66
N PHE A 66 -8.72 4.65 -1.29
CA PHE A 66 -9.25 5.92 -0.79
C PHE A 66 -9.95 5.76 0.55
N PHE A 67 -10.69 4.68 0.73
CA PHE A 67 -11.37 4.42 2.00
C PHE A 67 -10.34 4.24 3.14
N ASN A 68 -9.30 3.46 2.91
CA ASN A 68 -8.28 3.20 3.92
C ASN A 68 -7.50 4.46 4.29
N ILE A 69 -7.14 5.29 3.31
CA ILE A 69 -6.47 6.56 3.57
C ILE A 69 -7.38 7.49 4.37
N THR A 70 -8.65 7.60 3.98
CA THR A 70 -9.60 8.45 4.67
C THR A 70 -9.79 8.02 6.13
N LEU A 71 -9.96 6.72 6.35
CA LEU A 71 -10.14 6.19 7.70
C LEU A 71 -8.89 6.42 8.56
N ALA A 72 -7.71 6.18 7.97
CA ALA A 72 -6.45 6.40 8.68
C ALA A 72 -6.23 7.87 9.01
N ALA A 73 -6.52 8.77 8.08
CA ALA A 73 -6.44 10.21 8.32
C ALA A 73 -7.40 10.65 9.42
N LEU A 74 -8.60 10.09 9.43
CA LEU A 74 -9.58 10.37 10.47
C LEU A 74 -9.08 9.92 11.84
N LEU A 75 -8.49 8.73 11.93
CA LEU A 75 -7.89 8.25 13.18
C LEU A 75 -6.77 9.16 13.65
N ALA A 76 -5.90 9.60 12.73
CA ALA A 76 -4.82 10.52 13.08
C ALA A 76 -5.37 11.85 13.60
N PHE A 77 -6.41 12.38 12.94
CA PHE A 77 -7.05 13.62 13.36
C PHE A 77 -7.67 13.48 14.75
N LEU A 78 -8.43 12.42 14.98
CA LEU A 78 -9.05 12.17 16.28
C LEU A 78 -7.98 12.01 17.38
N GLY A 79 -6.87 11.37 17.04
CA GLY A 79 -5.77 11.20 17.98
C GLY A 79 -5.19 12.53 18.43
N VAL A 80 -5.00 13.46 17.48
CA VAL A 80 -4.51 14.81 17.81
C VAL A 80 -5.50 15.52 18.74
N GLN A 81 -6.80 15.41 18.47
CA GLN A 81 -7.83 16.04 19.29
C GLN A 81 -7.90 15.46 20.71
N LEU A 82 -7.68 14.15 20.83
CA LEU A 82 -7.79 13.46 22.12
C LEU A 82 -6.47 13.38 22.88
N GLY A 83 -5.35 13.75 22.23
CA GLY A 83 -4.03 13.64 22.86
C GLY A 83 -3.52 12.21 22.94
N VAL A 84 -4.01 11.32 22.07
CA VAL A 84 -3.61 9.91 22.02
C VAL A 84 -3.10 9.60 20.62
N ASP A 85 -2.02 8.85 20.50
CA ASP A 85 -1.41 8.52 19.22
C ASP A 85 -2.21 7.43 18.48
N LEU A 86 -3.46 7.75 18.10
CA LEU A 86 -4.32 6.80 17.40
C LEU A 86 -3.79 6.43 16.01
N TYR A 87 -2.95 7.30 15.41
CA TYR A 87 -2.36 6.97 14.12
C TYR A 87 -1.50 5.70 14.18
N LEU A 88 -0.95 5.38 15.35
CA LEU A 88 -0.18 4.16 15.55
C LEU A 88 -1.01 2.90 15.32
N ALA A 89 -2.31 2.96 15.62
CA ALA A 89 -3.21 1.85 15.32
C ALA A 89 -3.30 1.60 13.82
N ALA A 90 -3.39 2.67 13.02
CA ALA A 90 -3.40 2.57 11.57
C ALA A 90 -2.06 2.06 11.04
N VAL A 91 -0.95 2.58 11.57
CA VAL A 91 0.41 2.13 11.20
C VAL A 91 0.55 0.64 11.46
N PHE A 92 0.13 0.18 12.63
CA PHE A 92 0.21 -1.23 13.01
C PHE A 92 -0.64 -2.10 12.07
N ALA A 93 -1.89 -1.69 11.81
CA ALA A 93 -2.79 -2.43 10.95
C ALA A 93 -2.26 -2.55 9.52
N PHE A 94 -1.80 -1.44 8.94
CA PHE A 94 -1.23 -1.45 7.59
C PHE A 94 0.06 -2.24 7.54
N GLY A 95 0.90 -2.13 8.57
CA GLY A 95 2.15 -2.86 8.64
C GLY A 95 1.94 -4.37 8.64
N VAL A 96 0.99 -4.85 9.45
CA VAL A 96 0.65 -6.28 9.50
C VAL A 96 0.15 -6.75 8.15
N ARG A 97 -0.76 -6.00 7.53
CA ARG A 97 -1.30 -6.35 6.22
C ARG A 97 -0.23 -6.31 5.13
N LEU A 98 0.67 -5.32 5.20
CA LEU A 98 1.77 -5.18 4.25
C LEU A 98 2.65 -6.44 4.27
N PHE A 99 3.11 -6.85 5.44
CA PHE A 99 3.95 -8.03 5.58
C PHE A 99 3.20 -9.30 5.20
N ARG A 100 1.93 -9.39 5.55
CA ARG A 100 1.10 -10.53 5.17
C ARG A 100 0.95 -10.65 3.66
N ASN A 101 0.62 -9.55 2.99
CA ASN A 101 0.50 -9.53 1.54
C ASN A 101 1.83 -9.85 0.87
N LEU A 102 2.92 -9.30 1.40
CA LEU A 102 4.25 -9.57 0.87
C LEU A 102 4.63 -11.04 1.00
N ALA A 103 4.33 -11.65 2.14
CA ALA A 103 4.60 -13.07 2.37
C ALA A 103 3.80 -13.96 1.40
N ILE A 104 2.53 -13.61 1.16
CA ILE A 104 1.68 -14.36 0.24
C ILE A 104 2.15 -14.19 -1.20
N VAL A 105 2.51 -12.97 -1.59
CA VAL A 105 3.06 -12.70 -2.93
C VAL A 105 4.33 -13.52 -3.15
N ARG A 106 5.23 -13.50 -2.17
CA ARG A 106 6.47 -14.27 -2.23
C ARG A 106 6.19 -15.76 -2.41
N ARG A 107 5.26 -16.29 -1.63
CA ARG A 107 4.88 -17.71 -1.70
C ARG A 107 4.31 -18.09 -3.06
N ILE A 108 3.42 -17.26 -3.61
CA ILE A 108 2.84 -17.51 -4.92
C ILE A 108 3.91 -17.52 -6.00
N LEU A 109 4.83 -16.57 -5.96
CA LEU A 109 5.92 -16.49 -6.94
C LEU A 109 6.85 -17.70 -6.87
N ILE A 110 7.16 -18.18 -5.66
CA ILE A 110 7.98 -19.37 -5.47
C ILE A 110 7.26 -20.60 -6.01
N ASP A 111 5.96 -20.75 -5.70
CA ASP A 111 5.17 -21.89 -6.14
C ASP A 111 5.08 -21.93 -7.65
N GLN A 112 4.84 -20.79 -8.30
CA GLN A 112 4.80 -20.70 -9.76
C GLN A 112 6.12 -21.08 -10.39
N LYS A 113 7.23 -20.63 -9.80
CA LYS A 113 8.57 -20.95 -10.29
C LYS A 113 8.86 -22.45 -10.18
N LEU A 114 8.47 -23.07 -9.08
CA LEU A 114 8.64 -24.51 -8.88
C LEU A 114 7.80 -25.31 -9.88
N LEU A 115 6.55 -24.92 -10.10
CA LEU A 115 5.67 -25.58 -11.07
C LEU A 115 6.24 -25.49 -12.48
N THR A 116 6.78 -24.34 -12.86
CA THR A 116 7.43 -24.18 -14.16
C THR A 116 8.64 -25.08 -14.30
N LYS A 117 9.42 -25.20 -13.23
CA LYS A 117 10.60 -26.05 -13.20
C LYS A 117 10.23 -27.54 -13.38
N PHE A 118 9.16 -27.98 -12.73
CA PHE A 118 8.69 -29.36 -12.85
C PHE A 118 8.09 -29.64 -14.24
N ARG A 119 7.47 -28.66 -14.87
CA ARG A 119 6.89 -28.82 -16.20
C ARG A 119 7.94 -29.02 -17.29
N LYS A 120 9.16 -28.50 -17.08
CA LYS A 120 10.26 -28.62 -18.06
C LYS A 120 10.98 -29.96 -17.98
N LYS A 121 10.66 -30.77 -17.02
CA LYS A 121 11.16 -32.14 -16.93
C LYS A 121 10.10 -33.07 -17.55
#